data_bf442895789da4f30a5f146c28a3e647
#
_entry.id   bf442895789da4f30a5f146c28a3e647
#
_cell.length_a   1.000
_cell.length_b   1.000
_cell.length_c   1.000
_cell.angle_alpha   90.00
_cell.angle_beta   90.00
_cell.angle_gamma   90.00
#
_symmetry.space_group_name_H-M   'P 1'
#
loop_
_entity.id
_entity.type
_entity.pdbx_description
1 polymer ?
#
loop_
_entity_poly.entity_id
_entity_poly.type
_entity_poly.pdbx_seq_one_letter_code
_entity_poly.pdbx_strand_id
1 'polypeptide(L)'
;MNDKLYVGRPNIGDRQRFLERVNEMFDRRWLSNDGPFLKEFEQRISELVGVKHAIAVCNATAGIELASRALDLKGEVIMPSYTFVATAHALQWQEIRPVFADMHPATHNIDPAKIEALVTPRTTGIVGVHVWGRACDTRAIENIAARHNLKVMYDASHGFGCSSGGRMLGSFGECEVFSFHATKFINCFEGGVVTTNNDELAEKMRLMRNFGFVDYDKVVYLGINGKMNEVCAAMGLTNLEAMDEIIAANKRNYLAYCAELASVPGVSVIQYDPAERNNYQYVVIEVNPDVCPRNRDEIVEALHAADVIARKYFWPGCHRMEPYQTTQPETWKRLPETECFAARVIVLPTGQTVEEETVRRVCRTIREFATV
;
A
#
# COMPACT_ATOMS: atom_id res chain seq x y z
N MET A 1 25.22 -19.86 -3.29
CA MET A 1 24.02 -19.37 -3.96
C MET A 1 24.22 -17.88 -4.14
N ASN A 2 24.26 -17.35 -5.37
CA ASN A 2 24.25 -15.90 -5.58
C ASN A 2 22.96 -15.37 -4.99
N ASP A 3 23.06 -14.56 -3.95
CA ASP A 3 21.91 -14.08 -3.17
C ASP A 3 21.33 -12.87 -3.91
N LYS A 4 20.38 -13.13 -4.82
CA LYS A 4 19.68 -12.07 -5.57
C LYS A 4 19.06 -11.07 -4.62
N LEU A 5 19.23 -9.80 -4.92
CA LEU A 5 18.69 -8.69 -4.14
C LEU A 5 17.29 -8.33 -4.64
N TYR A 6 16.26 -8.62 -3.86
CA TYR A 6 14.86 -8.39 -4.22
C TYR A 6 14.30 -7.11 -3.60
N VAL A 7 13.44 -6.41 -4.34
CA VAL A 7 12.53 -5.41 -3.77
C VAL A 7 11.51 -6.12 -2.89
N GLY A 8 11.29 -5.62 -1.67
CA GLY A 8 10.30 -6.18 -0.74
C GLY A 8 10.74 -7.48 -0.07
N ARG A 9 12.05 -7.68 0.13
CA ARG A 9 12.54 -8.75 1.01
C ARG A 9 11.97 -8.53 2.41
N PRO A 10 11.36 -9.55 3.06
CA PRO A 10 10.73 -9.39 4.36
C PRO A 10 11.70 -8.90 5.44
N ASN A 11 11.28 -7.91 6.21
CA ASN A 11 11.90 -7.59 7.49
C ASN A 11 11.37 -8.55 8.56
N ILE A 12 12.20 -8.88 9.52
CA ILE A 12 11.86 -9.81 10.61
C ILE A 12 12.36 -9.21 11.91
N GLY A 13 11.44 -9.03 12.87
CA GLY A 13 11.78 -8.64 14.23
C GLY A 13 12.49 -9.76 15.02
N ASP A 14 12.42 -9.73 16.33
CA ASP A 14 13.05 -10.73 17.17
C ASP A 14 12.46 -12.13 16.94
N ARG A 15 13.27 -13.00 16.33
CA ARG A 15 12.88 -14.39 16.02
C ARG A 15 12.53 -15.18 17.28
N GLN A 16 13.27 -14.98 18.37
CA GLN A 16 13.03 -15.71 19.61
C GLN A 16 11.69 -15.30 20.22
N ARG A 17 11.41 -14.01 20.23
CA ARG A 17 10.12 -13.47 20.69
C ARG A 17 8.93 -13.98 19.88
N PHE A 18 9.09 -14.10 18.56
CA PHE A 18 8.07 -14.74 17.71
C PHE A 18 7.84 -16.22 18.10
N LEU A 19 8.90 -16.99 18.29
CA LEU A 19 8.78 -18.41 18.67
C LEU A 19 8.14 -18.60 20.05
N GLU A 20 8.39 -17.70 21.00
CA GLU A 20 7.72 -17.68 22.29
C GLU A 20 6.21 -17.49 22.14
N ARG A 21 5.77 -16.53 21.33
CA ARG A 21 4.34 -16.32 21.00
C ARG A 21 3.71 -17.54 20.32
N VAL A 22 4.44 -18.21 19.44
CA VAL A 22 3.95 -19.43 18.79
C VAL A 22 3.74 -20.56 19.80
N ASN A 23 4.68 -20.76 20.74
CA ASN A 23 4.53 -21.74 21.81
C ASN A 23 3.31 -21.41 22.71
N GLU A 24 3.20 -20.16 23.13
CA GLU A 24 2.06 -19.67 23.93
C GLU A 24 0.71 -19.90 23.22
N MET A 25 0.64 -19.68 21.91
CA MET A 25 -0.54 -19.96 21.09
C MET A 25 -0.91 -21.45 21.11
N PHE A 26 0.08 -22.35 21.04
CA PHE A 26 -0.14 -23.80 21.13
C PHE A 26 -0.58 -24.23 22.53
N ASP A 27 0.02 -23.68 23.56
CA ASP A 27 -0.34 -23.97 24.96
C ASP A 27 -1.78 -23.57 25.25
N ARG A 28 -2.20 -22.40 24.74
CA ARG A 28 -3.59 -21.93 24.85
C ARG A 28 -4.58 -22.67 23.93
N ARG A 29 -4.11 -23.38 22.92
CA ARG A 29 -4.91 -24.03 21.86
C ARG A 29 -5.91 -23.09 21.17
N TRP A 30 -5.51 -21.82 21.04
CA TRP A 30 -6.32 -20.79 20.37
C TRP A 30 -5.57 -20.28 19.12
N LEU A 31 -6.01 -20.70 17.94
CA LEU A 31 -5.28 -20.50 16.68
C LEU A 31 -5.92 -19.46 15.76
N SER A 32 -7.19 -19.11 16.00
CA SER A 32 -7.99 -18.19 15.18
C SER A 32 -9.20 -17.68 15.97
N ASN A 33 -10.11 -16.91 15.31
CA ASN A 33 -11.37 -16.43 15.87
C ASN A 33 -11.20 -15.55 17.11
N ASP A 34 -10.70 -14.34 16.90
CA ASP A 34 -10.57 -13.28 17.91
C ASP A 34 -9.74 -13.69 19.14
N GLY A 35 -8.62 -14.33 18.89
CA GLY A 35 -7.68 -14.72 19.94
C GLY A 35 -6.92 -13.54 20.55
N PRO A 36 -6.13 -13.83 21.61
CA PRO A 36 -5.45 -12.78 22.37
C PRO A 36 -4.46 -11.95 21.56
N PHE A 37 -3.67 -12.58 20.68
CA PHE A 37 -2.68 -11.85 19.86
C PHE A 37 -3.36 -10.99 18.80
N LEU A 38 -4.48 -11.44 18.22
CA LEU A 38 -5.26 -10.62 17.32
C LEU A 38 -5.77 -9.35 17.99
N LYS A 39 -6.36 -9.47 19.19
CA LYS A 39 -6.88 -8.34 19.97
C LYS A 39 -5.78 -7.36 20.36
N GLU A 40 -4.65 -7.87 20.82
CA GLU A 40 -3.47 -7.06 21.12
C GLU A 40 -2.94 -6.35 19.88
N PHE A 41 -2.87 -7.03 18.73
CA PHE A 41 -2.44 -6.45 17.48
C PHE A 41 -3.38 -5.32 17.01
N GLU A 42 -4.70 -5.54 17.04
CA GLU A 42 -5.70 -4.50 16.73
C GLU A 42 -5.57 -3.29 17.65
N GLN A 43 -5.39 -3.52 18.95
CA GLN A 43 -5.18 -2.45 19.93
C GLN A 43 -3.90 -1.66 19.64
N ARG A 44 -2.76 -2.32 19.43
CA ARG A 44 -1.49 -1.65 19.12
C ARG A 44 -1.57 -0.83 17.83
N ILE A 45 -2.24 -1.35 16.78
CA ILE A 45 -2.46 -0.59 15.55
C ILE A 45 -3.33 0.65 15.81
N SER A 46 -4.44 0.53 16.55
CA SER A 46 -5.30 1.67 16.84
C SER A 46 -4.60 2.76 17.65
N GLU A 47 -3.75 2.38 18.60
CA GLU A 47 -2.91 3.30 19.39
C GLU A 47 -1.88 4.02 18.53
N LEU A 48 -1.14 3.28 17.67
CA LEU A 48 -0.11 3.83 16.78
C LEU A 48 -0.68 4.79 15.74
N VAL A 49 -1.86 4.50 15.22
CA VAL A 49 -2.55 5.32 14.21
C VAL A 49 -3.33 6.48 14.86
N GLY A 50 -3.74 6.32 16.12
CA GLY A 50 -4.56 7.30 16.82
C GLY A 50 -6.04 7.28 16.39
N VAL A 51 -6.59 6.07 16.16
CA VAL A 51 -8.00 5.85 15.78
C VAL A 51 -8.73 5.00 16.80
N LYS A 52 -10.07 5.04 16.78
CA LYS A 52 -10.89 4.24 17.69
C LYS A 52 -10.82 2.75 17.39
N HIS A 53 -10.80 2.38 16.11
CA HIS A 53 -10.95 0.99 15.68
C HIS A 53 -9.89 0.60 14.65
N ALA A 54 -9.28 -0.55 14.88
CA ALA A 54 -8.53 -1.33 13.91
C ALA A 54 -9.19 -2.70 13.80
N ILE A 55 -9.41 -3.16 12.58
CA ILE A 55 -10.05 -4.44 12.28
C ILE A 55 -9.08 -5.25 11.44
N ALA A 56 -8.41 -6.21 12.05
CA ALA A 56 -7.45 -7.07 11.36
C ALA A 56 -8.16 -8.10 10.47
N VAL A 57 -7.64 -8.26 9.26
CA VAL A 57 -8.18 -9.14 8.21
C VAL A 57 -7.08 -9.99 7.62
N CYS A 58 -7.44 -11.06 6.92
CA CYS A 58 -6.48 -12.01 6.36
C CYS A 58 -5.51 -11.39 5.34
N ASN A 59 -5.90 -10.35 4.63
CA ASN A 59 -5.06 -9.54 3.74
C ASN A 59 -5.76 -8.21 3.39
N ALA A 60 -5.03 -7.26 2.79
CA ALA A 60 -5.57 -5.95 2.44
C ALA A 60 -6.64 -6.02 1.35
N THR A 61 -6.57 -6.98 0.42
CA THR A 61 -7.60 -7.15 -0.63
C THR A 61 -8.94 -7.46 0.00
N ALA A 62 -8.99 -8.43 0.93
CA ALA A 62 -10.19 -8.71 1.72
C ALA A 62 -10.64 -7.50 2.56
N GLY A 63 -9.69 -6.69 3.06
CA GLY A 63 -9.97 -5.44 3.75
C GLY A 63 -10.69 -4.41 2.86
N ILE A 64 -10.22 -4.21 1.63
CA ILE A 64 -10.86 -3.32 0.65
C ILE A 64 -12.25 -3.85 0.25
N GLU A 65 -12.39 -5.17 0.05
CA GLU A 65 -13.67 -5.80 -0.26
C GLU A 65 -14.70 -5.61 0.87
N LEU A 66 -14.29 -5.87 2.11
CA LEU A 66 -15.15 -5.70 3.29
C LEU A 66 -15.53 -4.23 3.49
N ALA A 67 -14.58 -3.30 3.39
CA ALA A 67 -14.82 -1.87 3.50
C ALA A 67 -15.77 -1.37 2.42
N SER A 68 -15.56 -1.77 1.16
CA SER A 68 -16.43 -1.40 0.03
C SER A 68 -17.87 -1.87 0.26
N ARG A 69 -18.04 -3.10 0.72
CA ARG A 69 -19.36 -3.66 1.03
C ARG A 69 -20.00 -3.02 2.25
N ALA A 70 -19.21 -2.76 3.30
CA ALA A 70 -19.71 -2.13 4.53
C ALA A 70 -20.15 -0.68 4.31
N LEU A 71 -19.49 0.03 3.39
CA LEU A 71 -19.83 1.39 2.95
C LEU A 71 -20.98 1.42 1.92
N ASP A 72 -21.52 0.27 1.55
CA ASP A 72 -22.58 0.11 0.54
C ASP A 72 -22.19 0.69 -0.84
N LEU A 73 -20.90 0.62 -1.21
CA LEU A 73 -20.41 1.01 -2.52
C LEU A 73 -21.00 0.11 -3.61
N LYS A 74 -21.40 0.73 -4.73
CA LYS A 74 -22.00 0.06 -5.88
C LYS A 74 -21.83 0.90 -7.14
N GLY A 75 -22.19 0.34 -8.29
CA GLY A 75 -22.15 1.07 -9.56
C GLY A 75 -20.73 1.44 -9.96
N GLU A 76 -20.35 2.69 -9.72
CA GLU A 76 -19.05 3.23 -10.10
C GLU A 76 -18.29 3.79 -8.89
N VAL A 77 -16.97 3.53 -8.81
CA VAL A 77 -16.07 4.09 -7.82
C VAL A 77 -14.86 4.69 -8.55
N ILE A 78 -14.57 5.96 -8.27
CA ILE A 78 -13.43 6.67 -8.86
C ILE A 78 -12.17 6.30 -8.07
N MET A 79 -11.08 5.95 -8.79
CA MET A 79 -9.80 5.58 -8.19
C MET A 79 -8.63 5.90 -9.13
N PRO A 80 -7.38 6.00 -8.63
CA PRO A 80 -6.24 6.16 -9.52
C PRO A 80 -5.99 4.87 -10.31
N SER A 81 -5.49 5.01 -11.54
CA SER A 81 -4.97 3.87 -12.28
C SER A 81 -3.57 3.47 -11.86
N TYR A 82 -2.79 4.42 -11.32
CA TYR A 82 -1.44 4.17 -10.83
C TYR A 82 -1.47 3.61 -9.41
N THR A 83 -1.70 2.31 -9.31
CA THR A 83 -1.75 1.55 -8.06
C THR A 83 -1.48 0.07 -8.32
N PHE A 84 -1.31 -0.71 -7.25
CA PHE A 84 -1.33 -2.16 -7.36
C PHE A 84 -2.74 -2.65 -7.74
N VAL A 85 -2.79 -3.65 -8.61
CA VAL A 85 -4.04 -4.10 -9.22
C VAL A 85 -5.10 -4.59 -8.22
N ALA A 86 -4.69 -5.01 -7.02
CA ALA A 86 -5.63 -5.45 -5.97
C ALA A 86 -6.67 -4.39 -5.61
N THR A 87 -6.32 -3.09 -5.63
CA THR A 87 -7.28 -2.01 -5.37
C THR A 87 -8.44 -2.04 -6.37
N ALA A 88 -8.13 -2.20 -7.67
CA ALA A 88 -9.15 -2.27 -8.72
C ALA A 88 -9.89 -3.62 -8.68
N HIS A 89 -9.17 -4.73 -8.46
CA HIS A 89 -9.77 -6.06 -8.41
C HIS A 89 -10.74 -6.22 -7.25
N ALA A 90 -10.45 -5.69 -6.07
CA ALA A 90 -11.35 -5.76 -4.93
C ALA A 90 -12.71 -5.08 -5.19
N LEU A 91 -12.74 -4.01 -5.99
CA LEU A 91 -13.97 -3.38 -6.46
C LEU A 91 -14.65 -4.24 -7.53
N GLN A 92 -13.92 -4.60 -8.58
CA GLN A 92 -14.46 -5.34 -9.72
C GLN A 92 -15.00 -6.71 -9.33
N TRP A 93 -14.36 -7.39 -8.36
CA TRP A 93 -14.83 -8.68 -7.82
C TRP A 93 -16.23 -8.60 -7.19
N GLN A 94 -16.61 -7.40 -6.76
CA GLN A 94 -17.94 -7.10 -6.20
C GLN A 94 -18.88 -6.42 -7.22
N GLU A 95 -18.56 -6.50 -8.52
CA GLU A 95 -19.34 -5.87 -9.60
C GLU A 95 -19.39 -4.33 -9.51
N ILE A 96 -18.46 -3.72 -8.75
CA ILE A 96 -18.27 -2.29 -8.69
C ILE A 96 -17.29 -1.89 -9.78
N ARG A 97 -17.71 -1.06 -10.71
CA ARG A 97 -16.85 -0.60 -11.81
C ARG A 97 -15.82 0.42 -11.32
N PRO A 98 -14.51 0.13 -11.40
CA PRO A 98 -13.50 1.15 -11.16
C PRO A 98 -13.48 2.16 -12.31
N VAL A 99 -13.58 3.45 -11.98
CA VAL A 99 -13.43 4.56 -12.93
C VAL A 99 -12.08 5.20 -12.69
N PHE A 100 -11.16 5.01 -13.62
CA PHE A 100 -9.78 5.45 -13.43
C PHE A 100 -9.62 6.95 -13.65
N ALA A 101 -9.11 7.65 -12.65
CA ALA A 101 -8.66 9.04 -12.69
C ALA A 101 -7.14 9.09 -12.90
N ASP A 102 -6.66 10.18 -13.50
CA ASP A 102 -5.23 10.40 -13.67
C ASP A 102 -4.57 10.81 -12.36
N MET A 103 -3.27 10.69 -12.32
CA MET A 103 -2.47 11.08 -11.16
C MET A 103 -1.93 12.51 -11.32
N HIS A 104 -1.62 13.13 -10.19
CA HIS A 104 -0.92 14.40 -10.15
C HIS A 104 0.59 14.18 -10.36
N PRO A 105 1.24 14.87 -11.32
CA PRO A 105 2.62 14.58 -11.72
C PRO A 105 3.66 14.76 -10.61
N ALA A 106 3.42 15.64 -9.63
CA ALA A 106 4.37 15.85 -8.53
C ALA A 106 4.17 14.92 -7.35
N THR A 107 2.92 14.51 -7.07
CA THR A 107 2.62 13.66 -5.91
C THR A 107 2.50 12.19 -6.25
N HIS A 108 2.23 11.86 -7.51
CA HIS A 108 1.97 10.51 -8.03
C HIS A 108 0.73 9.83 -7.43
N ASN A 109 -0.04 10.56 -6.65
CA ASN A 109 -1.34 10.15 -6.15
C ASN A 109 -2.46 10.62 -7.10
N ILE A 110 -3.67 10.14 -6.89
CA ILE A 110 -4.84 10.61 -7.65
C ILE A 110 -4.90 12.15 -7.67
N ASP A 111 -5.09 12.74 -8.84
CA ASP A 111 -5.25 14.19 -8.97
C ASP A 111 -6.70 14.61 -8.65
N PRO A 112 -6.94 15.34 -7.54
CA PRO A 112 -8.28 15.80 -7.21
C PRO A 112 -8.95 16.59 -8.33
N ALA A 113 -8.18 17.36 -9.14
CA ALA A 113 -8.73 18.13 -10.27
C ALA A 113 -9.29 17.26 -11.40
N LYS A 114 -8.95 15.96 -11.43
CA LYS A 114 -9.46 15.00 -12.41
C LYS A 114 -10.66 14.19 -11.93
N ILE A 115 -11.02 14.29 -10.65
CA ILE A 115 -12.08 13.47 -10.04
C ILE A 115 -13.47 13.97 -10.47
N GLU A 116 -13.72 15.26 -10.32
CA GLU A 116 -15.08 15.82 -10.45
C GLU A 116 -15.70 15.61 -11.85
N ALA A 117 -14.87 15.67 -12.90
CA ALA A 117 -15.29 15.39 -14.27
C ALA A 117 -15.68 13.93 -14.55
N LEU A 118 -15.35 13.01 -13.62
CA LEU A 118 -15.66 11.59 -13.73
C LEU A 118 -16.92 11.19 -12.94
N VAL A 119 -17.48 12.11 -12.16
CA VAL A 119 -18.68 11.84 -11.36
C VAL A 119 -19.88 11.68 -12.28
N THR A 120 -20.61 10.58 -12.11
CA THR A 120 -21.87 10.25 -12.79
C THR A 120 -22.96 9.94 -11.76
N PRO A 121 -24.23 9.84 -12.17
CA PRO A 121 -25.29 9.37 -11.27
C PRO A 121 -25.09 7.95 -10.70
N ARG A 122 -24.16 7.17 -11.25
CA ARG A 122 -23.78 5.83 -10.77
C ARG A 122 -22.61 5.85 -9.79
N THR A 123 -21.90 6.97 -9.66
CA THR A 123 -20.74 7.09 -8.77
C THR A 123 -21.21 7.08 -7.31
N THR A 124 -20.65 6.20 -6.50
CA THR A 124 -21.00 6.06 -5.08
C THR A 124 -19.84 6.33 -4.13
N GLY A 125 -18.61 6.36 -4.65
CA GLY A 125 -17.45 6.61 -3.81
C GLY A 125 -16.17 6.93 -4.58
N ILE A 126 -15.17 7.29 -3.79
CA ILE A 126 -13.80 7.55 -4.23
C ILE A 126 -12.88 6.66 -3.40
N VAL A 127 -11.95 5.96 -4.06
CA VAL A 127 -10.83 5.25 -3.42
C VAL A 127 -9.54 5.99 -3.75
N GLY A 128 -8.98 6.71 -2.78
CA GLY A 128 -7.63 7.23 -2.91
C GLY A 128 -6.60 6.14 -2.60
N VAL A 129 -5.37 6.29 -3.10
CA VAL A 129 -4.26 5.39 -2.76
C VAL A 129 -3.09 6.22 -2.29
N HIS A 130 -2.57 5.95 -1.09
CA HIS A 130 -1.39 6.61 -0.55
C HIS A 130 -0.13 5.95 -1.12
N VAL A 131 0.18 6.29 -2.39
CA VAL A 131 1.25 5.63 -3.16
C VAL A 131 2.60 5.83 -2.47
N TRP A 132 3.30 4.72 -2.21
CA TRP A 132 4.60 4.66 -1.50
C TRP A 132 4.61 5.27 -0.09
N GLY A 133 3.43 5.39 0.55
CA GLY A 133 3.30 6.03 1.86
C GLY A 133 3.20 7.56 1.81
N ARG A 134 3.13 8.15 0.60
CA ARG A 134 2.90 9.59 0.41
C ARG A 134 1.38 9.83 0.35
N ALA A 135 0.89 10.70 1.22
CA ALA A 135 -0.55 10.94 1.33
C ALA A 135 -1.16 11.53 0.05
N CYS A 136 -2.39 11.12 -0.27
CA CYS A 136 -3.25 11.87 -1.17
C CYS A 136 -3.56 13.26 -0.60
N ASP A 137 -3.99 14.20 -1.44
CA ASP A 137 -4.65 15.41 -0.94
C ASP A 137 -6.05 15.04 -0.41
N THR A 138 -6.05 14.52 0.83
CA THR A 138 -7.25 14.02 1.50
C THR A 138 -8.30 15.11 1.64
N ARG A 139 -7.87 16.34 1.93
CA ARG A 139 -8.77 17.48 2.08
C ARG A 139 -9.51 17.82 0.78
N ALA A 140 -8.80 17.86 -0.34
CA ALA A 140 -9.43 18.12 -1.63
C ALA A 140 -10.39 17.01 -2.04
N ILE A 141 -10.00 15.74 -1.83
CA ILE A 141 -10.83 14.57 -2.14
C ILE A 141 -12.11 14.57 -1.28
N GLU A 142 -11.99 14.78 0.03
CA GLU A 142 -13.14 14.83 0.95
C GLU A 142 -14.09 15.98 0.64
N ASN A 143 -13.55 17.14 0.23
CA ASN A 143 -14.39 18.27 -0.23
C ASN A 143 -15.18 17.94 -1.50
N ILE A 144 -14.58 17.23 -2.46
CA ILE A 144 -15.29 16.77 -3.66
C ILE A 144 -16.37 15.76 -3.27
N ALA A 145 -16.03 14.79 -2.45
CA ALA A 145 -16.96 13.77 -1.99
C ALA A 145 -18.18 14.36 -1.26
N ALA A 146 -17.96 15.36 -0.40
CA ALA A 146 -19.03 16.05 0.29
C ALA A 146 -20.00 16.77 -0.67
N ARG A 147 -19.47 17.43 -1.73
CA ARG A 147 -20.33 18.09 -2.75
C ARG A 147 -21.20 17.12 -3.53
N HIS A 148 -20.73 15.90 -3.73
CA HIS A 148 -21.42 14.90 -4.55
C HIS A 148 -22.04 13.75 -3.73
N ASN A 149 -22.04 13.85 -2.39
CA ASN A 149 -22.50 12.81 -1.46
C ASN A 149 -21.89 11.44 -1.72
N LEU A 150 -20.56 11.40 -1.92
CA LEU A 150 -19.79 10.20 -2.17
C LEU A 150 -19.10 9.72 -0.87
N LYS A 151 -18.90 8.42 -0.76
CA LYS A 151 -18.08 7.83 0.29
C LYS A 151 -16.61 7.91 -0.10
N VAL A 152 -15.72 8.07 0.90
CA VAL A 152 -14.27 8.08 0.70
C VAL A 152 -13.62 7.00 1.54
N MET A 153 -12.83 6.16 0.90
CA MET A 153 -11.89 5.29 1.60
C MET A 153 -10.51 5.39 0.96
N TYR A 154 -9.47 5.02 1.71
CA TYR A 154 -8.12 5.02 1.18
C TYR A 154 -7.49 3.63 1.24
N ASP A 155 -6.86 3.23 0.14
CA ASP A 155 -5.89 2.15 0.14
C ASP A 155 -4.56 2.71 0.68
N ALA A 156 -4.29 2.44 1.93
CA ALA A 156 -3.10 2.84 2.66
C ALA A 156 -2.07 1.68 2.76
N SER A 157 -2.11 0.72 1.84
CA SER A 157 -1.24 -0.47 1.86
C SER A 157 0.26 -0.16 1.93
N HIS A 158 0.66 1.08 1.64
CA HIS A 158 2.05 1.57 1.75
C HIS A 158 2.23 2.58 2.89
N GLY A 159 1.14 3.02 3.51
CA GLY A 159 1.10 4.19 4.38
C GLY A 159 1.23 3.92 5.87
N PHE A 160 1.31 2.66 6.32
CA PHE A 160 1.46 2.39 7.75
C PHE A 160 2.72 3.07 8.31
N GLY A 161 2.58 3.78 9.42
CA GLY A 161 3.67 4.53 10.03
C GLY A 161 4.01 5.86 9.34
N CYS A 162 3.25 6.29 8.34
CA CYS A 162 3.39 7.60 7.69
C CYS A 162 2.35 8.59 8.21
N SER A 163 2.61 9.90 8.01
CA SER A 163 1.70 10.98 8.41
C SER A 163 1.41 11.96 7.27
N SER A 164 0.40 12.79 7.47
CA SER A 164 0.07 13.93 6.63
C SER A 164 -0.56 15.02 7.47
N GLY A 165 0.01 16.23 7.43
CA GLY A 165 -0.45 17.36 8.25
C GLY A 165 -0.41 17.07 9.75
N GLY A 166 0.57 16.29 10.20
CA GLY A 166 0.73 15.88 11.60
C GLY A 166 -0.23 14.78 12.07
N ARG A 167 -1.09 14.22 11.18
CA ARG A 167 -1.98 13.10 11.48
C ARG A 167 -1.47 11.83 10.83
N MET A 168 -1.55 10.71 11.55
CA MET A 168 -1.17 9.41 10.97
C MET A 168 -2.12 9.01 9.86
N LEU A 169 -1.58 8.44 8.76
CA LEU A 169 -2.39 7.71 7.79
C LEU A 169 -3.08 6.55 8.49
N GLY A 170 -4.31 6.28 8.10
CA GLY A 170 -5.24 5.38 8.82
C GLY A 170 -6.36 6.15 9.52
N SER A 171 -6.33 7.49 9.52
CA SER A 171 -7.30 8.34 10.22
C SER A 171 -8.15 9.23 9.29
N PHE A 172 -8.05 9.03 7.97
CA PHE A 172 -8.74 9.83 6.94
C PHE A 172 -9.91 9.08 6.31
N GLY A 173 -10.84 9.83 5.71
CA GLY A 173 -12.04 9.29 5.07
C GLY A 173 -12.96 8.53 6.03
N GLU A 174 -13.81 7.68 5.46
CA GLU A 174 -14.66 6.77 6.24
C GLU A 174 -13.83 5.64 6.89
N CYS A 175 -12.81 5.15 6.16
CA CYS A 175 -11.83 4.17 6.61
C CYS A 175 -10.60 4.14 5.72
N GLU A 176 -9.52 3.54 6.22
CA GLU A 176 -8.31 3.25 5.46
C GLU A 176 -7.91 1.78 5.62
N VAL A 177 -7.26 1.22 4.59
CA VAL A 177 -6.87 -0.19 4.57
C VAL A 177 -5.35 -0.31 4.45
N PHE A 178 -4.72 -0.88 5.46
CA PHE A 178 -3.30 -1.21 5.47
C PHE A 178 -3.03 -2.63 5.01
N SER A 179 -1.89 -2.84 4.38
CA SER A 179 -1.36 -4.17 4.05
C SER A 179 -0.21 -4.53 4.97
N PHE A 180 -0.26 -5.73 5.51
CA PHE A 180 0.81 -6.38 6.26
C PHE A 180 1.27 -7.68 5.56
N HIS A 181 1.20 -7.69 4.22
CA HIS A 181 1.79 -8.74 3.39
C HIS A 181 3.31 -8.84 3.64
N ALA A 182 3.90 -10.02 3.43
CA ALA A 182 5.31 -10.31 3.69
C ALA A 182 6.31 -9.29 3.10
N THR A 183 5.97 -8.64 1.98
CA THR A 183 6.83 -7.63 1.35
C THR A 183 6.74 -6.24 1.96
N LYS A 184 5.84 -5.99 2.93
CA LYS A 184 5.72 -4.71 3.62
C LYS A 184 6.77 -4.57 4.71
N PHE A 185 7.09 -3.33 5.08
CA PHE A 185 8.14 -3.08 6.07
C PHE A 185 7.80 -3.63 7.46
N ILE A 186 6.52 -3.61 7.84
CA ILE A 186 5.93 -4.39 8.91
C ILE A 186 5.01 -5.42 8.25
N ASN A 187 5.17 -6.69 8.60
CA ASN A 187 4.41 -7.76 7.98
C ASN A 187 3.87 -8.77 9.00
N CYS A 188 2.84 -9.50 8.58
CA CYS A 188 2.18 -10.57 9.31
C CYS A 188 2.22 -11.88 8.51
N PHE A 189 3.28 -12.15 7.70
CA PHE A 189 3.23 -13.10 6.59
C PHE A 189 2.18 -12.68 5.57
N GLU A 190 0.92 -12.92 5.85
CA GLU A 190 -0.27 -12.36 5.21
C GLU A 190 -1.10 -11.60 6.24
N GLY A 191 -1.58 -10.41 5.89
CA GLY A 191 -2.41 -9.61 6.78
C GLY A 191 -2.85 -8.29 6.15
N GLY A 192 -3.92 -7.77 6.71
CA GLY A 192 -4.41 -6.42 6.47
C GLY A 192 -5.08 -5.88 7.72
N VAL A 193 -5.26 -4.57 7.79
CA VAL A 193 -6.04 -3.91 8.85
C VAL A 193 -6.86 -2.80 8.23
N VAL A 194 -8.14 -2.77 8.54
CA VAL A 194 -9.01 -1.63 8.24
C VAL A 194 -9.11 -0.76 9.49
N THR A 195 -8.87 0.54 9.35
CA THR A 195 -8.96 1.52 10.44
C THR A 195 -10.11 2.49 10.21
N THR A 196 -10.81 2.87 11.28
CA THR A 196 -11.92 3.82 11.22
C THR A 196 -12.20 4.44 12.60
N ASN A 197 -12.82 5.61 12.60
CA ASN A 197 -13.38 6.25 13.80
C ASN A 197 -14.90 6.08 13.91
N ASN A 198 -15.53 5.41 12.95
CA ASN A 198 -16.97 5.17 12.92
C ASN A 198 -17.30 3.85 13.64
N ASP A 199 -18.01 3.93 14.77
CA ASP A 199 -18.34 2.79 15.63
C ASP A 199 -19.24 1.77 14.89
N GLU A 200 -20.25 2.25 14.14
CA GLU A 200 -21.18 1.39 13.39
C GLU A 200 -20.50 0.67 12.24
N LEU A 201 -19.63 1.37 11.51
CA LEU A 201 -18.86 0.80 10.42
C LEU A 201 -17.90 -0.28 10.93
N ALA A 202 -17.23 -0.01 12.06
CA ALA A 202 -16.32 -0.96 12.68
C ALA A 202 -17.04 -2.24 13.11
N GLU A 203 -18.20 -2.12 13.76
CA GLU A 203 -19.01 -3.27 14.18
C GLU A 203 -19.50 -4.07 12.97
N LYS A 204 -20.06 -3.41 11.96
CA LYS A 204 -20.49 -4.04 10.70
C LYS A 204 -19.35 -4.82 10.07
N MET A 205 -18.15 -4.26 9.96
CA MET A 205 -16.97 -4.94 9.39
C MET A 205 -16.50 -6.12 10.23
N ARG A 206 -16.51 -6.02 11.57
CA ARG A 206 -16.17 -7.15 12.45
C ARG A 206 -17.08 -8.35 12.24
N LEU A 207 -18.39 -8.12 12.12
CA LEU A 207 -19.36 -9.19 11.82
C LEU A 207 -19.13 -9.74 10.42
N MET A 208 -19.00 -8.88 9.41
CA MET A 208 -18.81 -9.30 8.02
C MET A 208 -17.49 -10.07 7.81
N ARG A 209 -16.43 -9.72 8.54
CA ARG A 209 -15.15 -10.46 8.56
C ARG A 209 -15.31 -11.91 8.99
N ASN A 210 -16.34 -12.21 9.79
CA ASN A 210 -16.68 -13.54 10.28
C ASN A 210 -18.07 -13.98 9.78
N PHE A 211 -18.25 -14.04 8.46
CA PHE A 211 -19.47 -14.50 7.80
C PHE A 211 -20.76 -13.73 8.12
N GLY A 212 -20.70 -12.63 8.85
CA GLY A 212 -21.86 -11.86 9.32
C GLY A 212 -22.54 -12.42 10.57
N PHE A 213 -21.87 -13.32 11.29
CA PHE A 213 -22.40 -13.90 12.53
C PHE A 213 -22.42 -12.89 13.69
N VAL A 214 -23.58 -12.74 14.34
CA VAL A 214 -23.72 -12.05 15.64
C VAL A 214 -23.76 -13.04 16.77
N ASP A 215 -24.13 -14.28 16.53
CA ASP A 215 -24.23 -15.41 17.45
C ASP A 215 -24.00 -16.70 16.67
N TYR A 216 -23.92 -17.86 17.35
CA TYR A 216 -23.64 -19.17 16.77
C TYR A 216 -24.54 -19.53 15.58
N ASP A 217 -25.81 -19.15 15.63
CA ASP A 217 -26.82 -19.53 14.64
C ASP A 217 -27.49 -18.31 13.95
N LYS A 218 -26.98 -17.08 14.17
CA LYS A 218 -27.60 -15.87 13.64
C LYS A 218 -26.66 -15.08 12.78
N VAL A 219 -26.95 -15.00 11.48
CA VAL A 219 -26.26 -14.18 10.49
C VAL A 219 -27.10 -12.94 10.18
N VAL A 220 -26.50 -11.74 10.20
CA VAL A 220 -27.18 -10.47 9.95
C VAL A 220 -26.62 -9.71 8.74
N TYR A 221 -25.42 -10.06 8.30
CA TYR A 221 -24.79 -9.46 7.11
C TYR A 221 -24.24 -10.53 6.17
N LEU A 222 -24.16 -10.22 4.88
CA LEU A 222 -23.33 -10.97 3.96
C LEU A 222 -21.85 -10.76 4.34
N GLY A 223 -21.17 -11.82 4.66
CA GLY A 223 -19.78 -11.78 5.11
C GLY A 223 -18.90 -12.82 4.42
N ILE A 224 -17.63 -12.79 4.74
CA ILE A 224 -16.61 -13.72 4.26
C ILE A 224 -15.81 -14.30 5.43
N ASN A 225 -14.99 -15.33 5.17
CA ASN A 225 -13.90 -15.69 6.09
C ASN A 225 -12.70 -14.77 5.84
N GLY A 226 -12.79 -13.57 6.37
CA GLY A 226 -11.73 -12.56 6.26
C GLY A 226 -10.84 -12.44 7.50
N LYS A 227 -10.95 -13.38 8.45
CA LYS A 227 -10.24 -13.34 9.73
C LYS A 227 -8.73 -13.52 9.58
N MET A 228 -7.94 -12.69 10.27
CA MET A 228 -6.54 -12.97 10.53
C MET A 228 -6.44 -14.06 11.60
N ASN A 229 -5.49 -14.98 11.46
CA ASN A 229 -5.19 -16.00 12.46
C ASN A 229 -4.16 -15.51 13.50
N GLU A 230 -4.03 -16.25 14.61
CA GLU A 230 -3.15 -15.88 15.72
C GLU A 230 -1.66 -15.86 15.35
N VAL A 231 -1.19 -16.76 14.49
CA VAL A 231 0.23 -16.78 14.11
C VAL A 231 0.61 -15.56 13.26
N CYS A 232 -0.30 -15.08 12.42
CA CYS A 232 -0.11 -13.83 11.67
C CYS A 232 -0.11 -12.63 12.60
N ALA A 233 -1.02 -12.58 13.57
CA ALA A 233 -1.05 -11.52 14.59
C ALA A 233 0.22 -11.52 15.46
N ALA A 234 0.69 -12.69 15.89
CA ALA A 234 1.94 -12.85 16.64
C ALA A 234 3.16 -12.33 15.86
N MET A 235 3.23 -12.59 14.56
CA MET A 235 4.28 -12.03 13.68
C MET A 235 4.16 -10.51 13.58
N GLY A 236 2.94 -10.00 13.41
CA GLY A 236 2.67 -8.57 13.38
C GLY A 236 3.13 -7.86 14.65
N LEU A 237 2.79 -8.39 15.81
CA LEU A 237 3.24 -7.87 17.11
C LEU A 237 4.77 -7.86 17.23
N THR A 238 5.42 -8.94 16.82
CA THR A 238 6.89 -9.04 16.85
C THR A 238 7.55 -8.00 15.94
N ASN A 239 7.01 -7.79 14.76
CA ASN A 239 7.52 -6.78 13.85
C ASN A 239 7.21 -5.34 14.29
N LEU A 240 6.08 -5.09 14.96
CA LEU A 240 5.76 -3.78 15.56
C LEU A 240 6.76 -3.39 16.64
N GLU A 241 7.25 -4.35 17.44
CA GLU A 241 8.29 -4.12 18.46
C GLU A 241 9.62 -3.66 17.84
N ALA A 242 9.92 -4.07 16.59
CA ALA A 242 11.12 -3.68 15.84
C ALA A 242 10.90 -2.51 14.87
N MET A 243 9.72 -1.86 14.91
CA MET A 243 9.28 -0.89 13.90
C MET A 243 10.27 0.27 13.72
N ASP A 244 10.73 0.87 14.80
CA ASP A 244 11.62 2.04 14.73
C ASP A 244 13.00 1.67 14.16
N GLU A 245 13.52 0.47 14.48
CA GLU A 245 14.77 -0.05 13.91
C GLU A 245 14.64 -0.29 12.40
N ILE A 246 13.50 -0.86 11.97
CA ILE A 246 13.22 -1.11 10.55
C ILE A 246 13.11 0.22 9.78
N ILE A 247 12.39 1.21 10.33
CA ILE A 247 12.29 2.55 9.73
C ILE A 247 13.67 3.21 9.66
N ALA A 248 14.49 3.10 10.71
CA ALA A 248 15.84 3.66 10.71
C ALA A 248 16.73 3.04 9.62
N ALA A 249 16.67 1.72 9.43
CA ALA A 249 17.37 1.03 8.35
C ALA A 249 16.89 1.48 6.96
N ASN A 250 15.58 1.56 6.75
CA ASN A 250 14.99 2.05 5.51
C ASN A 250 15.40 3.50 5.21
N LYS A 251 15.36 4.37 6.21
CA LYS A 251 15.77 5.79 6.09
C LYS A 251 17.23 5.93 5.73
N ARG A 252 18.12 5.18 6.40
CA ARG A 252 19.55 5.16 6.08
C ARG A 252 19.76 4.78 4.61
N ASN A 253 19.11 3.71 4.16
CA ASN A 253 19.24 3.25 2.78
C ASN A 253 18.71 4.29 1.79
N TYR A 254 17.54 4.87 2.06
CA TYR A 254 16.95 5.93 1.25
C TYR A 254 17.93 7.14 1.10
N LEU A 255 18.49 7.61 2.21
CA LEU A 255 19.45 8.73 2.18
C LEU A 255 20.73 8.37 1.41
N ALA A 256 21.23 7.14 1.52
CA ALA A 256 22.35 6.66 0.73
C ALA A 256 22.03 6.65 -0.77
N TYR A 257 20.85 6.18 -1.19
CA TYR A 257 20.41 6.27 -2.59
C TYR A 257 20.31 7.71 -3.07
N CYS A 258 19.75 8.62 -2.27
CA CYS A 258 19.67 10.03 -2.61
C CYS A 258 21.06 10.63 -2.86
N ALA A 259 22.02 10.36 -1.98
CA ALA A 259 23.40 10.87 -2.09
C ALA A 259 24.12 10.31 -3.33
N GLU A 260 24.05 8.98 -3.52
CA GLU A 260 24.75 8.29 -4.61
C GLU A 260 24.21 8.62 -6.00
N LEU A 261 22.90 8.85 -6.14
CA LEU A 261 22.26 9.12 -7.42
C LEU A 261 22.11 10.61 -7.74
N ALA A 262 22.44 11.52 -6.81
CA ALA A 262 22.28 12.96 -7.00
C ALA A 262 23.03 13.54 -8.23
N SER A 263 24.12 12.89 -8.63
CA SER A 263 24.96 13.32 -9.77
C SER A 263 24.70 12.55 -11.06
N VAL A 264 23.72 11.63 -11.09
CA VAL A 264 23.43 10.83 -12.29
C VAL A 264 22.46 11.60 -13.18
N PRO A 265 22.87 12.05 -14.39
CA PRO A 265 22.01 12.82 -15.27
C PRO A 265 20.74 12.03 -15.67
N GLY A 266 19.59 12.69 -15.58
CA GLY A 266 18.31 12.10 -15.96
C GLY A 266 17.76 11.02 -15.03
N VAL A 267 18.40 10.80 -13.85
CA VAL A 267 17.89 9.90 -12.81
C VAL A 267 17.61 10.71 -11.56
N SER A 268 16.39 10.65 -11.05
CA SER A 268 15.99 11.36 -9.81
C SER A 268 15.34 10.41 -8.82
N VAL A 269 15.68 10.54 -7.54
CA VAL A 269 15.02 9.81 -6.44
C VAL A 269 13.79 10.58 -6.03
N ILE A 270 12.64 9.90 -5.96
CA ILE A 270 11.39 10.50 -5.48
C ILE A 270 11.55 10.87 -4.01
N GLN A 271 11.26 12.15 -3.69
CA GLN A 271 11.49 12.71 -2.36
C GLN A 271 10.28 12.46 -1.44
N TYR A 272 10.57 12.11 -0.20
CA TYR A 272 9.62 12.16 0.91
C TYR A 272 9.63 13.56 1.54
N ASP A 273 8.47 13.99 2.05
CA ASP A 273 8.37 15.24 2.82
C ASP A 273 9.08 15.06 4.17
N PRO A 274 10.14 15.84 4.45
CA PRO A 274 10.88 15.75 5.71
C PRO A 274 10.08 16.25 6.93
N ALA A 275 9.00 17.02 6.73
CA ALA A 275 8.12 17.47 7.79
C ALA A 275 7.15 16.39 8.26
N GLU A 276 6.99 15.33 7.48
CA GLU A 276 6.08 14.23 7.78
C GLU A 276 6.82 12.98 8.27
N ARG A 277 6.12 12.15 9.03
CA ARG A 277 6.61 10.81 9.36
C ARG A 277 6.54 9.91 8.14
N ASN A 278 7.64 9.21 7.84
CA ASN A 278 7.75 8.33 6.69
C ASN A 278 8.34 6.98 7.10
N ASN A 279 7.89 5.90 6.49
CA ASN A 279 8.41 4.55 6.71
C ASN A 279 9.56 4.18 5.78
N TYR A 280 9.80 4.97 4.73
CA TYR A 280 10.85 4.77 3.71
C TYR A 280 10.86 3.35 3.11
N GLN A 281 9.69 2.70 3.08
CA GLN A 281 9.56 1.33 2.58
C GLN A 281 9.92 1.21 1.09
N TYR A 282 9.77 2.29 0.33
CA TYR A 282 10.07 2.32 -1.09
C TYR A 282 11.19 3.32 -1.39
N VAL A 283 12.19 2.87 -2.12
CA VAL A 283 13.13 3.76 -2.80
C VAL A 283 12.76 3.74 -4.28
N VAL A 284 12.27 4.85 -4.77
CA VAL A 284 11.74 4.98 -6.12
C VAL A 284 12.55 5.99 -6.89
N ILE A 285 12.98 5.62 -8.10
CA ILE A 285 13.65 6.54 -9.02
C ILE A 285 12.82 6.73 -10.28
N GLU A 286 12.88 7.92 -10.84
CA GLU A 286 12.36 8.27 -12.15
C GLU A 286 13.53 8.44 -13.12
N VAL A 287 13.39 7.90 -14.34
CA VAL A 287 14.33 8.05 -15.44
C VAL A 287 13.73 9.02 -16.45
N ASN A 288 14.37 10.19 -16.62
CA ASN A 288 13.96 11.16 -17.62
C ASN A 288 14.57 10.83 -18.98
N PRO A 289 13.78 10.38 -19.98
CA PRO A 289 14.31 9.98 -21.28
C PRO A 289 14.87 11.13 -22.13
N ASP A 290 14.57 12.39 -21.77
CA ASP A 290 15.09 13.56 -22.48
C ASP A 290 16.53 13.88 -22.07
N VAL A 291 17.01 13.31 -20.95
CA VAL A 291 18.34 13.59 -20.37
C VAL A 291 19.16 12.32 -20.24
N CYS A 292 18.55 11.21 -19.80
CA CYS A 292 19.22 9.94 -19.67
C CYS A 292 19.30 9.25 -21.05
N PRO A 293 20.49 8.86 -21.52
CA PRO A 293 20.64 8.17 -22.82
C PRO A 293 19.99 6.78 -22.85
N ARG A 294 19.72 6.21 -21.69
CA ARG A 294 19.07 4.90 -21.53
C ARG A 294 17.64 5.05 -21.02
N ASN A 295 16.75 4.21 -21.54
CA ASN A 295 15.39 4.16 -21.00
C ASN A 295 15.30 3.31 -19.73
N ARG A 296 14.16 3.40 -19.04
CA ARG A 296 13.86 2.68 -17.81
C ARG A 296 14.06 1.16 -17.93
N ASP A 297 13.62 0.56 -19.05
CA ASP A 297 13.66 -0.90 -19.22
C ASP A 297 15.09 -1.40 -19.39
N GLU A 298 15.92 -0.69 -20.13
CA GLU A 298 17.35 -0.98 -20.27
C GLU A 298 18.08 -0.93 -18.90
N ILE A 299 17.79 0.07 -18.06
CA ILE A 299 18.37 0.17 -16.72
C ILE A 299 17.91 -1.00 -15.83
N VAL A 300 16.64 -1.39 -15.92
CA VAL A 300 16.12 -2.55 -15.18
C VAL A 300 16.80 -3.85 -15.64
N GLU A 301 17.01 -4.04 -16.93
CA GLU A 301 17.72 -5.19 -17.47
C GLU A 301 19.17 -5.25 -16.97
N ALA A 302 19.89 -4.13 -16.96
CA ALA A 302 21.25 -4.03 -16.40
C ALA A 302 21.27 -4.37 -14.89
N LEU A 303 20.31 -3.89 -14.12
CA LEU A 303 20.16 -4.25 -12.71
C LEU A 303 19.89 -5.74 -12.53
N HIS A 304 18.99 -6.33 -13.33
CA HIS A 304 18.71 -7.77 -13.28
C HIS A 304 19.93 -8.61 -13.62
N ALA A 305 20.73 -8.18 -14.63
CA ALA A 305 21.99 -8.83 -14.98
C ALA A 305 23.03 -8.78 -13.84
N ALA A 306 22.95 -7.77 -12.95
CA ALA A 306 23.76 -7.62 -11.75
C ALA A 306 23.13 -8.28 -10.49
N ASP A 307 22.18 -9.20 -10.65
CA ASP A 307 21.41 -9.87 -9.59
C ASP A 307 20.62 -8.90 -8.67
N VAL A 308 20.26 -7.71 -9.16
CA VAL A 308 19.39 -6.75 -8.48
C VAL A 308 18.00 -6.78 -9.11
N ILE A 309 17.05 -7.41 -8.46
CA ILE A 309 15.68 -7.61 -8.99
C ILE A 309 14.84 -6.35 -8.69
N ALA A 310 15.14 -5.28 -9.40
CA ALA A 310 14.37 -4.03 -9.39
C ALA A 310 12.96 -4.24 -9.99
N ARG A 311 12.01 -3.40 -9.60
CA ARG A 311 10.60 -3.52 -10.02
C ARG A 311 10.13 -2.22 -10.69
N LYS A 312 9.09 -2.35 -11.51
CA LYS A 312 8.49 -1.24 -12.26
C LYS A 312 7.11 -0.87 -11.68
N TYR A 313 7.00 -0.72 -10.35
CA TYR A 313 5.69 -0.47 -9.71
C TYR A 313 5.24 0.99 -9.93
N PHE A 314 4.09 1.23 -10.59
CA PHE A 314 3.08 0.25 -11.02
C PHE A 314 2.87 0.29 -12.53
N TRP A 315 3.88 -0.08 -13.30
CA TRP A 315 3.74 -0.22 -14.75
C TRP A 315 2.88 -1.45 -15.07
N PRO A 316 1.99 -1.39 -16.08
CA PRO A 316 1.69 -0.26 -16.98
C PRO A 316 0.54 0.63 -16.47
N GLY A 317 0.11 0.52 -15.21
CA GLY A 317 -1.13 1.05 -14.67
C GLY A 317 -2.31 0.09 -14.87
N CYS A 318 -3.28 0.12 -13.95
CA CYS A 318 -4.40 -0.84 -13.96
C CYS A 318 -5.20 -0.81 -15.26
N HIS A 319 -5.39 0.37 -15.85
CA HIS A 319 -6.15 0.54 -17.10
C HIS A 319 -5.55 -0.17 -18.32
N ARG A 320 -4.26 -0.52 -18.28
CA ARG A 320 -3.56 -1.28 -19.32
C ARG A 320 -3.52 -2.79 -19.03
N MET A 321 -4.02 -3.22 -17.88
CA MET A 321 -4.07 -4.63 -17.52
C MET A 321 -5.43 -5.24 -17.88
N GLU A 322 -5.46 -6.52 -18.24
CA GLU A 322 -6.72 -7.23 -18.34
C GLU A 322 -7.33 -7.44 -16.93
N PRO A 323 -8.65 -7.34 -16.77
CA PRO A 323 -9.69 -7.17 -17.81
C PRO A 323 -9.99 -5.70 -18.18
N TYR A 324 -9.30 -4.72 -17.59
CA TYR A 324 -9.64 -3.30 -17.74
C TYR A 324 -9.34 -2.77 -19.13
N GLN A 325 -8.26 -3.23 -19.76
CA GLN A 325 -7.92 -2.86 -21.12
C GLN A 325 -9.04 -3.24 -22.10
N THR A 326 -9.63 -4.42 -21.94
CA THR A 326 -10.74 -4.89 -22.77
C THR A 326 -12.06 -4.18 -22.44
N THR A 327 -12.38 -3.99 -21.16
CA THR A 327 -13.68 -3.42 -20.74
C THR A 327 -13.73 -1.89 -20.81
N GLN A 328 -12.58 -1.22 -20.82
CA GLN A 328 -12.43 0.23 -20.85
C GLN A 328 -11.30 0.69 -21.80
N PRO A 329 -11.33 0.32 -23.09
CA PRO A 329 -10.19 0.41 -24.02
C PRO A 329 -9.71 1.84 -24.29
N GLU A 330 -10.55 2.86 -24.09
CA GLU A 330 -10.23 4.26 -24.36
C GLU A 330 -9.73 5.03 -23.11
N THR A 331 -9.63 4.37 -21.96
CA THR A 331 -9.30 5.02 -20.68
C THR A 331 -7.94 5.71 -20.69
N TRP A 332 -6.95 5.13 -21.38
CA TRP A 332 -5.60 5.70 -21.49
C TRP A 332 -5.56 7.13 -22.05
N LYS A 333 -6.53 7.52 -22.90
CA LYS A 333 -6.59 8.87 -23.50
C LYS A 333 -6.75 9.98 -22.45
N ARG A 334 -7.30 9.65 -21.28
CA ARG A 334 -7.50 10.60 -20.17
C ARG A 334 -6.50 10.46 -19.04
N LEU A 335 -5.48 9.61 -19.20
CA LEU A 335 -4.48 9.28 -18.18
C LEU A 335 -3.04 9.60 -18.64
N PRO A 336 -2.77 10.78 -19.26
CA PRO A 336 -1.46 11.06 -19.83
C PRO A 336 -0.34 11.07 -18.78
N GLU A 337 -0.59 11.55 -17.56
CA GLU A 337 0.41 11.58 -16.49
C GLU A 337 0.73 10.18 -16.01
N THR A 338 -0.29 9.32 -15.85
CA THR A 338 -0.11 7.91 -15.49
C THR A 338 0.71 7.16 -16.55
N GLU A 339 0.39 7.33 -17.85
CA GLU A 339 1.12 6.71 -18.96
C GLU A 339 2.60 7.14 -18.97
N CYS A 340 2.82 8.46 -18.85
CA CYS A 340 4.15 9.05 -18.85
C CYS A 340 5.01 8.53 -17.70
N PHE A 341 4.50 8.63 -16.48
CA PHE A 341 5.26 8.27 -15.29
C PHE A 341 5.47 6.76 -15.15
N ALA A 342 4.44 5.95 -15.42
CA ALA A 342 4.55 4.49 -15.35
C ALA A 342 5.66 3.94 -16.26
N ALA A 343 5.96 4.61 -17.37
CA ALA A 343 7.04 4.23 -18.28
C ALA A 343 8.46 4.58 -17.77
N ARG A 344 8.57 5.41 -16.71
CA ARG A 344 9.85 5.99 -16.23
C ARG A 344 10.31 5.48 -14.88
N VAL A 345 9.43 4.82 -14.12
CA VAL A 345 9.66 4.48 -12.71
C VAL A 345 10.43 3.18 -12.54
N ILE A 346 11.37 3.17 -11.56
CA ILE A 346 12.04 1.98 -11.04
C ILE A 346 11.96 2.00 -9.52
N VAL A 347 11.63 0.87 -8.92
CA VAL A 347 11.69 0.66 -7.46
C VAL A 347 12.92 -0.16 -7.14
N LEU A 348 13.74 0.34 -6.22
CA LEU A 348 15.00 -0.24 -5.81
C LEU A 348 14.88 -0.98 -4.48
N PRO A 349 15.73 -2.00 -4.23
CA PRO A 349 15.74 -2.76 -2.98
C PRO A 349 16.07 -1.91 -1.77
N THR A 350 15.34 -2.13 -0.66
CA THR A 350 15.62 -1.59 0.67
C THR A 350 15.15 -2.57 1.75
N GLY A 351 15.45 -2.30 3.01
CA GLY A 351 15.09 -3.15 4.14
C GLY A 351 16.28 -3.39 5.08
N GLN A 352 16.03 -4.12 6.18
CA GLN A 352 17.04 -4.43 7.20
C GLN A 352 18.28 -5.13 6.65
N THR A 353 18.12 -5.99 5.62
CA THR A 353 19.21 -6.79 5.03
C THR A 353 19.99 -6.04 3.95
N VAL A 354 19.62 -4.80 3.65
CA VAL A 354 20.31 -3.95 2.67
C VAL A 354 21.25 -3.01 3.42
N GLU A 355 22.55 -3.19 3.18
CA GLU A 355 23.62 -2.37 3.76
C GLU A 355 24.05 -1.27 2.77
N GLU A 356 24.77 -0.25 3.26
CA GLU A 356 25.23 0.87 2.43
C GLU A 356 26.12 0.41 1.26
N GLU A 357 26.98 -0.59 1.45
CA GLU A 357 27.82 -1.10 0.35
C GLU A 357 26.94 -1.75 -0.75
N THR A 358 25.83 -2.40 -0.36
CA THR A 358 24.86 -2.92 -1.32
C THR A 358 24.20 -1.78 -2.09
N VAL A 359 23.82 -0.70 -1.40
CA VAL A 359 23.27 0.52 -2.04
C VAL A 359 24.28 1.10 -3.04
N ARG A 360 25.56 1.26 -2.64
CA ARG A 360 26.62 1.76 -3.52
C ARG A 360 26.80 0.88 -4.76
N ARG A 361 26.75 -0.45 -4.60
CA ARG A 361 26.81 -1.40 -5.73
C ARG A 361 25.64 -1.17 -6.70
N VAL A 362 24.40 -1.07 -6.21
CA VAL A 362 23.22 -0.80 -7.03
C VAL A 362 23.37 0.54 -7.76
N CYS A 363 23.77 1.59 -7.07
CA CYS A 363 23.93 2.92 -7.65
C CYS A 363 25.07 2.97 -8.67
N ARG A 364 26.16 2.23 -8.46
CA ARG A 364 27.25 2.10 -9.43
C ARG A 364 26.71 1.48 -10.74
N THR A 365 25.97 0.40 -10.68
CA THR A 365 25.34 -0.22 -11.86
C THR A 365 24.47 0.79 -12.61
N ILE A 366 23.62 1.54 -11.88
CA ILE A 366 22.77 2.58 -12.50
C ILE A 366 23.64 3.65 -13.15
N ARG A 367 24.63 4.17 -12.46
CA ARG A 367 25.51 5.26 -12.96
C ARG A 367 26.26 4.82 -14.21
N GLU A 368 26.93 3.67 -14.17
CA GLU A 368 27.71 3.16 -15.29
C GLU A 368 26.85 2.95 -16.53
N PHE A 369 25.61 2.51 -16.36
CA PHE A 369 24.71 2.22 -17.48
C PHE A 369 23.95 3.46 -17.96
N ALA A 370 23.55 4.35 -17.08
CA ALA A 370 22.80 5.58 -17.42
C ALA A 370 23.65 6.66 -18.08
N THR A 371 24.99 6.57 -18.04
CA THR A 371 25.91 7.60 -18.59
C THR A 371 26.61 7.18 -19.88
N VAL A 372 26.42 5.98 -20.34
CA VAL A 372 26.95 5.42 -21.61
C VAL A 372 25.82 5.29 -22.63
#